data_776dfbddecff9b8e5fe3b44231f36c42
#
_entry.id   776dfbddecff9b8e5fe3b44231f36c42
#
_cell.length_a   1.000
_cell.length_b   1.000
_cell.length_c   1.000
_cell.angle_alpha   90.00
_cell.angle_beta   90.00
_cell.angle_gamma   90.00
#
_symmetry.space_group_name_H-M   'P 1'
#
loop_
_entity.id
_entity.type
_entity.pdbx_description
1 polymer ?
#
loop_
_entity_poly.entity_id
_entity_poly.type
_entity_poly.pdbx_seq_one_letter_code
_entity_poly.pdbx_strand_id
1 'polypeptide(L)'
;MNRPPFHPCAAAALAALLAWPGGAACADQVADFYAGKEITILVGYGAGGGYDVTTRLFANHFGKHIPGHPTVVVQNMPGAGSMKAAINIYSVAPKDGTTLGVFASSTALEPLFGNKAATYDPRKYEWIGSLHRDIASCAIWKGAGQGIKTLPDLISAKKTVTFGSTSPTAITSQHPLFLKHMFNANLKVVYGYKGTKDVSLAMMRGEIDGSCGMFESSVRSAYEQHIKAGEMKIVVQFGRDRKVPYFGDATQMYAMLQTDEQKRVADLIFRQTELARPLAAPPGTPKERVAALRKAILDTIKDPAMVADAERLKIDYDPVPGEEAAAMFADFYKTPPALVEQGRKYTQPDPK
;
A
#
# COMPACT_ATOMS: atom_id res chain seq x y z
N MET A 1 70.40 -59.02 -17.24
CA MET A 1 69.37 -58.39 -18.05
C MET A 1 68.42 -57.64 -17.10
N ASN A 2 68.80 -56.37 -16.83
CA ASN A 2 68.04 -55.47 -15.93
C ASN A 2 67.25 -54.46 -16.74
N ARG A 3 65.94 -54.41 -16.56
CA ARG A 3 65.10 -53.30 -17.03
C ARG A 3 64.86 -52.36 -15.86
N PRO A 4 64.95 -51.02 -16.05
CA PRO A 4 64.59 -50.03 -15.01
C PRO A 4 63.10 -49.79 -14.94
N PRO A 5 62.57 -49.32 -13.80
CA PRO A 5 61.12 -49.05 -13.63
C PRO A 5 60.76 -47.67 -14.18
N PHE A 6 59.63 -47.63 -14.86
CA PHE A 6 58.96 -46.39 -15.30
C PHE A 6 58.32 -45.70 -14.10
N HIS A 7 58.58 -44.38 -13.96
CA HIS A 7 57.86 -43.50 -13.05
C HIS A 7 56.77 -42.79 -13.84
N PRO A 8 55.49 -42.75 -13.38
CA PRO A 8 54.49 -41.86 -13.99
C PRO A 8 54.60 -40.47 -13.42
N CYS A 9 54.83 -39.47 -14.28
CA CYS A 9 54.67 -38.04 -13.98
C CYS A 9 53.20 -37.75 -13.69
N ALA A 10 52.89 -37.32 -12.45
CA ALA A 10 51.61 -36.77 -12.08
C ALA A 10 51.50 -35.31 -12.62
N ALA A 11 50.64 -35.11 -13.61
CA ALA A 11 50.26 -33.78 -14.06
C ALA A 11 49.21 -33.21 -13.10
N ALA A 12 49.63 -32.26 -12.27
CA ALA A 12 48.69 -31.47 -11.43
C ALA A 12 48.05 -30.41 -12.32
N ALA A 13 46.80 -30.63 -12.68
CA ALA A 13 45.96 -29.62 -13.32
C ALA A 13 45.49 -28.58 -12.28
N LEU A 14 46.06 -27.36 -12.34
CA LEU A 14 45.65 -26.21 -11.56
C LEU A 14 44.36 -25.67 -12.17
N ALA A 15 43.19 -26.01 -11.61
CA ALA A 15 41.92 -25.41 -11.94
C ALA A 15 41.85 -24.02 -11.27
N ALA A 16 42.20 -22.96 -12.02
CA ALA A 16 41.97 -21.58 -11.61
C ALA A 16 40.47 -21.32 -11.66
N LEU A 17 39.84 -21.26 -10.50
CA LEU A 17 38.47 -20.73 -10.30
C LEU A 17 38.50 -19.24 -10.62
N LEU A 18 38.06 -18.86 -11.82
CA LEU A 18 37.71 -17.50 -12.18
C LEU A 18 36.47 -17.08 -11.37
N ALA A 19 36.66 -16.54 -10.18
CA ALA A 19 35.65 -15.81 -9.46
C ALA A 19 35.37 -14.52 -10.25
N TRP A 20 34.23 -14.44 -10.91
CA TRP A 20 33.80 -13.26 -11.65
C TRP A 20 33.45 -12.14 -10.69
N PRO A 21 34.10 -10.96 -10.75
CA PRO A 21 33.84 -9.84 -9.83
C PRO A 21 32.63 -8.97 -10.27
N GLY A 22 31.64 -9.58 -10.93
CA GLY A 22 30.50 -8.81 -11.47
C GLY A 22 29.61 -8.11 -10.43
N GLY A 23 29.60 -8.57 -9.19
CA GLY A 23 28.77 -7.98 -8.15
C GLY A 23 29.31 -6.70 -7.52
N ALA A 24 30.63 -6.57 -7.37
CA ALA A 24 31.26 -5.40 -6.76
C ALA A 24 31.22 -4.16 -7.69
N ALA A 25 31.50 -4.33 -8.96
CA ALA A 25 31.50 -3.24 -9.94
C ALA A 25 30.10 -2.59 -10.12
N CYS A 26 29.02 -3.35 -9.97
CA CYS A 26 27.67 -2.83 -10.09
C CYS A 26 27.25 -2.04 -8.83
N ALA A 27 27.69 -2.47 -7.64
CA ALA A 27 27.43 -1.76 -6.38
C ALA A 27 28.15 -0.41 -6.34
N ASP A 28 29.37 -0.32 -6.85
CA ASP A 28 30.14 0.92 -6.94
C ASP A 28 29.46 1.94 -7.87
N GLN A 29 28.93 1.52 -9.02
CA GLN A 29 28.20 2.40 -9.94
C GLN A 29 26.91 2.98 -9.33
N VAL A 30 26.19 2.20 -8.51
CA VAL A 30 24.99 2.68 -7.80
C VAL A 30 25.37 3.66 -6.72
N ALA A 31 26.44 3.39 -5.96
CA ALA A 31 26.94 4.29 -4.92
C ALA A 31 27.41 5.63 -5.51
N ASP A 32 28.18 5.60 -6.59
CA ASP A 32 28.65 6.79 -7.32
C ASP A 32 27.47 7.62 -7.85
N PHE A 33 26.43 6.94 -8.35
CA PHE A 33 25.23 7.64 -8.83
C PHE A 33 24.51 8.38 -7.73
N TYR A 34 24.30 7.75 -6.55
CA TYR A 34 23.52 8.34 -5.48
C TYR A 34 24.33 9.27 -4.56
N ALA A 35 25.65 9.24 -4.61
CA ALA A 35 26.50 10.12 -3.79
C ALA A 35 26.17 11.60 -4.03
N GLY A 36 25.82 12.31 -2.94
CA GLY A 36 25.44 13.72 -2.98
C GLY A 36 24.11 14.04 -3.65
N LYS A 37 23.30 13.04 -4.02
CA LYS A 37 21.97 13.26 -4.61
C LYS A 37 20.87 13.32 -3.54
N GLU A 38 19.73 13.84 -3.99
CA GLU A 38 18.47 13.80 -3.26
C GLU A 38 17.51 12.83 -3.95
N ILE A 39 16.84 11.99 -3.16
CA ILE A 39 15.69 11.19 -3.61
C ILE A 39 14.43 11.87 -3.10
N THR A 40 13.51 12.19 -4.01
CA THR A 40 12.18 12.68 -3.67
C THR A 40 11.19 11.53 -3.61
N ILE A 41 10.44 11.41 -2.50
CA ILE A 41 9.29 10.50 -2.41
C ILE A 41 8.01 11.32 -2.49
N LEU A 42 7.24 11.15 -3.58
CA LEU A 42 5.93 11.80 -3.76
C LEU A 42 4.84 10.99 -3.05
N VAL A 43 4.20 11.60 -2.07
CA VAL A 43 3.05 11.00 -1.35
C VAL A 43 1.75 11.48 -1.97
N GLY A 44 0.90 10.57 -2.44
CA GLY A 44 -0.34 10.87 -3.15
C GLY A 44 -1.48 11.46 -2.30
N TYR A 45 -1.21 11.85 -1.05
CA TYR A 45 -2.17 12.39 -0.08
C TYR A 45 -1.64 13.63 0.62
N GLY A 46 -2.55 14.35 1.32
CA GLY A 46 -2.21 15.52 2.13
C GLY A 46 -1.36 15.17 3.35
N ALA A 47 -0.65 16.16 3.87
CA ALA A 47 0.24 16.04 5.01
C ALA A 47 -0.50 15.64 6.31
N GLY A 48 0.16 14.85 7.15
CA GLY A 48 -0.31 14.41 8.46
C GLY A 48 -1.32 13.27 8.45
N GLY A 49 -1.67 12.71 7.29
CA GLY A 49 -2.42 11.45 7.18
C GLY A 49 -1.51 10.22 7.27
N GLY A 50 -2.10 9.03 7.40
CA GLY A 50 -1.34 7.79 7.59
C GLY A 50 -0.27 7.53 6.52
N TYR A 51 -0.55 7.80 5.26
CA TYR A 51 0.44 7.70 4.17
C TYR A 51 1.62 8.64 4.39
N ASP A 52 1.37 9.90 4.72
CA ASP A 52 2.42 10.92 4.90
C ASP A 52 3.29 10.63 6.13
N VAL A 53 2.66 10.38 7.28
CA VAL A 53 3.39 10.14 8.54
C VAL A 53 4.27 8.89 8.45
N THR A 54 3.73 7.78 7.93
CA THR A 54 4.50 6.54 7.74
C THR A 54 5.64 6.73 6.75
N THR A 55 5.39 7.42 5.62
CA THR A 55 6.44 7.66 4.61
C THR A 55 7.55 8.56 5.15
N ARG A 56 7.23 9.62 5.93
CA ARG A 56 8.26 10.50 6.52
C ARG A 56 9.12 9.77 7.54
N LEU A 57 8.51 8.96 8.40
CA LEU A 57 9.27 8.15 9.34
C LEU A 57 10.23 7.20 8.59
N PHE A 58 9.75 6.50 7.60
CA PHE A 58 10.56 5.63 6.74
C PHE A 58 11.69 6.41 6.05
N ALA A 59 11.39 7.56 5.43
CA ALA A 59 12.32 8.38 4.69
C ALA A 59 13.51 8.87 5.53
N ASN A 60 13.28 9.16 6.82
CA ASN A 60 14.34 9.59 7.75
C ASN A 60 15.45 8.55 7.93
N HIS A 61 15.14 7.28 7.65
CA HIS A 61 16.07 6.16 7.80
C HIS A 61 16.50 5.54 6.46
N PHE A 62 15.72 5.75 5.39
CA PHE A 62 15.89 5.04 4.12
C PHE A 62 17.20 5.35 3.40
N GLY A 63 17.60 6.64 3.36
CA GLY A 63 18.78 7.07 2.60
C GLY A 63 20.08 6.41 3.04
N LYS A 64 20.23 6.12 4.35
CA LYS A 64 21.44 5.48 4.89
C LYS A 64 21.64 4.02 4.47
N HIS A 65 20.58 3.36 3.97
CA HIS A 65 20.62 1.99 3.46
C HIS A 65 20.75 1.91 1.93
N ILE A 66 20.72 3.05 1.25
CA ILE A 66 20.97 3.13 -0.19
C ILE A 66 22.48 3.36 -0.41
N PRO A 67 23.16 2.60 -1.30
CA PRO A 67 24.54 2.89 -1.66
C PRO A 67 24.72 4.35 -2.09
N GLY A 68 25.74 5.03 -1.59
CA GLY A 68 25.97 6.47 -1.83
C GLY A 68 25.25 7.40 -0.84
N HIS A 69 24.38 6.87 0.04
CA HIS A 69 23.73 7.56 1.15
C HIS A 69 23.04 8.88 0.75
N PRO A 70 22.11 8.87 -0.24
CA PRO A 70 21.42 10.09 -0.68
C PRO A 70 20.53 10.66 0.44
N THR A 71 20.31 11.95 0.39
CA THR A 71 19.26 12.59 1.19
C THR A 71 17.90 12.18 0.65
N VAL A 72 16.93 11.91 1.55
CA VAL A 72 15.56 11.56 1.15
C VAL A 72 14.58 12.61 1.65
N VAL A 73 13.82 13.19 0.73
CA VAL A 73 12.78 14.19 1.04
C VAL A 73 11.40 13.69 0.66
N VAL A 74 10.39 14.09 1.42
CA VAL A 74 8.99 13.70 1.19
C VAL A 74 8.18 14.92 0.77
N GLN A 75 7.51 14.83 -0.38
CA GLN A 75 6.64 15.86 -0.92
C GLN A 75 5.20 15.31 -1.09
N ASN A 76 4.20 16.12 -0.75
CA ASN A 76 2.80 15.72 -0.91
C ASN A 76 2.24 16.16 -2.27
N MET A 77 1.60 15.22 -2.97
CA MET A 77 0.93 15.46 -4.25
C MET A 77 -0.51 14.89 -4.21
N PRO A 78 -1.41 15.48 -3.42
CA PRO A 78 -2.79 15.00 -3.30
C PRO A 78 -3.57 15.22 -4.60
N GLY A 79 -4.57 14.38 -4.84
CA GLY A 79 -5.52 14.54 -5.95
C GLY A 79 -6.00 13.22 -6.52
N ALA A 80 -7.29 13.19 -6.87
CA ALA A 80 -7.98 12.07 -7.51
C ALA A 80 -7.72 10.71 -6.80
N GLY A 81 -7.80 10.68 -5.45
CA GLY A 81 -7.54 9.45 -4.69
C GLY A 81 -6.12 8.91 -4.84
N SER A 82 -5.13 9.81 -4.95
CA SER A 82 -3.72 9.47 -5.18
C SER A 82 -3.32 9.22 -6.65
N MET A 83 -4.29 9.19 -7.57
CA MET A 83 -4.04 8.92 -8.99
C MET A 83 -3.14 9.99 -9.64
N LYS A 84 -3.20 11.26 -9.18
CA LYS A 84 -2.31 12.33 -9.66
C LYS A 84 -0.84 11.97 -9.43
N ALA A 85 -0.50 11.47 -8.25
CA ALA A 85 0.87 11.02 -7.94
C ALA A 85 1.27 9.80 -8.78
N ALA A 86 0.37 8.82 -8.94
CA ALA A 86 0.61 7.65 -9.78
C ALA A 86 0.92 8.05 -11.23
N ILE A 87 0.12 8.93 -11.85
CA ILE A 87 0.37 9.45 -13.20
C ILE A 87 1.71 10.19 -13.28
N ASN A 88 2.04 11.01 -12.28
CA ASN A 88 3.30 11.74 -12.25
C ASN A 88 4.50 10.78 -12.28
N ILE A 89 4.51 9.76 -11.41
CA ILE A 89 5.57 8.75 -11.36
C ILE A 89 5.66 7.98 -12.69
N TYR A 90 4.51 7.68 -13.32
CA TYR A 90 4.52 6.92 -14.58
C TYR A 90 5.07 7.70 -15.76
N SER A 91 4.65 8.97 -15.90
CA SER A 91 4.79 9.73 -17.15
C SER A 91 5.73 10.93 -17.07
N VAL A 92 5.98 11.47 -15.86
CA VAL A 92 6.67 12.78 -15.69
C VAL A 92 7.99 12.62 -14.94
N ALA A 93 8.01 11.81 -13.88
CA ALA A 93 9.17 11.66 -13.01
C ALA A 93 10.41 11.16 -13.79
N PRO A 94 11.64 11.63 -13.43
CA PRO A 94 12.88 11.10 -13.97
C PRO A 94 12.97 9.58 -13.78
N LYS A 95 13.38 8.87 -14.85
CA LYS A 95 13.49 7.40 -14.84
C LYS A 95 14.84 6.91 -14.33
N ASP A 96 15.44 7.64 -13.43
CA ASP A 96 16.82 7.39 -12.97
C ASP A 96 16.89 6.87 -11.52
N GLY A 97 15.74 6.75 -10.83
CA GLY A 97 15.65 6.28 -9.45
C GLY A 97 15.78 7.39 -8.40
N THR A 98 15.83 8.67 -8.79
CA THR A 98 15.85 9.81 -7.86
C THR A 98 14.44 10.27 -7.46
N THR A 99 13.39 9.76 -8.12
CA THR A 99 12.00 10.07 -7.76
C THR A 99 11.21 8.79 -7.58
N LEU A 100 10.60 8.64 -6.43
CA LEU A 100 9.76 7.51 -6.05
C LEU A 100 8.35 8.00 -5.70
N GLY A 101 7.36 7.11 -5.74
CA GLY A 101 5.99 7.45 -5.35
C GLY A 101 5.43 6.49 -4.32
N VAL A 102 4.76 7.04 -3.31
CA VAL A 102 3.88 6.30 -2.40
C VAL A 102 2.45 6.76 -2.66
N PHE A 103 1.66 5.89 -3.26
CA PHE A 103 0.27 6.20 -3.63
C PHE A 103 -0.65 5.01 -3.33
N ALA A 104 -1.96 5.24 -3.36
CA ALA A 104 -2.92 4.21 -3.00
C ALA A 104 -2.80 2.98 -3.91
N SER A 105 -2.82 1.80 -3.32
CA SER A 105 -2.89 0.53 -4.06
C SER A 105 -4.13 0.42 -4.94
N SER A 106 -5.25 1.08 -4.56
CA SER A 106 -6.47 1.17 -5.37
C SER A 106 -6.25 1.80 -6.74
N THR A 107 -5.21 2.63 -6.92
CA THR A 107 -4.88 3.18 -8.23
C THR A 107 -4.59 2.09 -9.25
N ALA A 108 -4.09 0.93 -8.83
CA ALA A 108 -3.82 -0.20 -9.72
C ALA A 108 -5.10 -0.81 -10.34
N LEU A 109 -6.25 -0.63 -9.71
CA LEU A 109 -7.53 -1.12 -10.22
C LEU A 109 -8.20 -0.13 -11.20
N GLU A 110 -7.82 1.13 -11.19
CA GLU A 110 -8.49 2.15 -12.00
C GLU A 110 -8.40 1.92 -13.52
N PRO A 111 -7.24 1.58 -14.11
CA PRO A 111 -7.19 1.19 -15.52
C PRO A 111 -7.99 -0.10 -15.79
N LEU A 112 -7.96 -1.06 -14.86
CA LEU A 112 -8.69 -2.30 -14.96
C LEU A 112 -10.21 -2.08 -14.98
N PHE A 113 -10.69 -1.13 -14.17
CA PHE A 113 -12.10 -0.71 -14.14
C PHE A 113 -12.49 0.24 -15.29
N GLY A 114 -11.58 0.50 -16.23
CA GLY A 114 -11.86 1.32 -17.41
C GLY A 114 -11.89 2.82 -17.15
N ASN A 115 -11.29 3.30 -16.06
CA ASN A 115 -11.15 4.73 -15.80
C ASN A 115 -10.21 5.39 -16.81
N LYS A 116 -10.76 6.16 -17.75
CA LYS A 116 -10.00 6.83 -18.82
C LYS A 116 -8.97 7.84 -18.32
N ALA A 117 -9.14 8.37 -17.11
CA ALA A 117 -8.17 9.29 -16.51
C ALA A 117 -6.93 8.55 -15.97
N ALA A 118 -6.99 7.23 -15.79
CA ALA A 118 -5.86 6.42 -15.35
C ALA A 118 -4.95 6.07 -16.55
N THR A 119 -4.10 7.03 -16.94
CA THR A 119 -3.24 6.94 -18.14
C THR A 119 -1.92 6.21 -17.88
N TYR A 120 -1.92 5.18 -17.06
CA TYR A 120 -0.76 4.36 -16.67
C TYR A 120 -1.12 2.88 -16.68
N ASP A 121 -0.09 2.03 -16.77
CA ASP A 121 -0.20 0.58 -16.60
C ASP A 121 0.51 0.17 -15.29
N PRO A 122 -0.21 -0.26 -14.24
CA PRO A 122 0.39 -0.62 -12.96
C PRO A 122 1.42 -1.76 -13.04
N ARG A 123 1.36 -2.59 -14.09
CA ARG A 123 2.29 -3.69 -14.34
C ARG A 123 3.66 -3.22 -14.81
N LYS A 124 3.79 -1.94 -15.21
CA LYS A 124 5.02 -1.36 -15.76
C LYS A 124 5.82 -0.55 -14.77
N TYR A 125 5.26 -0.21 -13.59
CA TYR A 125 6.07 0.41 -12.54
C TYR A 125 7.17 -0.53 -12.08
N GLU A 126 8.29 0.04 -11.71
CA GLU A 126 9.30 -0.68 -10.94
C GLU A 126 8.88 -0.65 -9.46
N TRP A 127 8.14 -1.65 -9.03
CA TRP A 127 7.70 -1.77 -7.64
C TRP A 127 8.90 -2.03 -6.74
N ILE A 128 9.16 -1.12 -5.81
CA ILE A 128 10.26 -1.23 -4.84
C ILE A 128 9.83 -2.09 -3.65
N GLY A 129 8.55 -2.01 -3.29
CA GLY A 129 7.93 -2.80 -2.24
C GLY A 129 6.67 -2.15 -1.72
N SER A 130 6.16 -2.64 -0.60
CA SER A 130 5.16 -1.93 0.20
C SER A 130 5.68 -1.80 1.62
N LEU A 131 5.47 -0.65 2.25
CA LEU A 131 5.94 -0.41 3.62
C LEU A 131 5.19 -1.25 4.65
N HIS A 132 3.98 -1.69 4.32
CA HIS A 132 3.17 -2.44 5.27
C HIS A 132 2.16 -3.36 4.56
N ARG A 133 1.93 -4.55 5.15
CA ARG A 133 0.82 -5.44 4.84
C ARG A 133 -0.28 -5.18 5.86
N ASP A 134 -1.38 -4.57 5.46
CA ASP A 134 -2.36 -4.04 6.40
C ASP A 134 -3.78 -4.57 6.14
N ILE A 135 -4.65 -4.36 7.08
CA ILE A 135 -6.08 -4.66 6.96
C ILE A 135 -6.85 -3.37 7.16
N ALA A 136 -7.69 -3.06 6.18
CA ALA A 136 -8.58 -1.92 6.25
C ALA A 136 -9.85 -2.23 7.07
N SER A 137 -10.44 -1.17 7.62
CA SER A 137 -11.66 -1.22 8.40
C SER A 137 -12.59 -0.05 8.08
N CYS A 138 -13.83 -0.11 8.59
CA CYS A 138 -14.70 1.05 8.71
C CYS A 138 -15.02 1.32 10.18
N ALA A 139 -15.01 2.59 10.53
CA ALA A 139 -15.36 3.09 11.84
C ALA A 139 -16.58 4.01 11.78
N ILE A 140 -17.36 3.99 12.86
CA ILE A 140 -18.50 4.90 13.11
C ILE A 140 -18.16 5.74 14.33
N TRP A 141 -18.50 7.03 14.26
CA TRP A 141 -18.37 7.97 15.37
C TRP A 141 -19.59 7.93 16.26
N LYS A 142 -19.44 8.11 17.57
CA LYS A 142 -20.53 8.08 18.56
C LYS A 142 -21.69 9.01 18.25
N GLY A 143 -21.44 10.11 17.53
CA GLY A 143 -22.42 11.10 17.11
C GLY A 143 -23.39 10.65 16.00
N ALA A 144 -23.13 9.53 15.31
CA ALA A 144 -24.01 8.98 14.26
C ALA A 144 -25.42 8.62 14.76
N GLY A 145 -25.61 8.48 16.07
CA GLY A 145 -26.90 8.47 16.75
C GLY A 145 -27.81 7.27 16.49
N GLN A 146 -27.32 6.20 15.83
CA GLN A 146 -28.13 5.04 15.44
C GLN A 146 -27.77 3.74 16.19
N GLY A 147 -26.87 3.81 17.18
CA GLY A 147 -26.44 2.63 17.94
C GLY A 147 -25.67 1.59 17.12
N ILE A 148 -25.09 1.99 15.97
CA ILE A 148 -24.37 1.12 15.04
C ILE A 148 -23.08 0.63 15.71
N LYS A 149 -22.95 -0.68 15.91
CA LYS A 149 -21.80 -1.33 16.55
C LYS A 149 -21.17 -2.40 15.68
N THR A 150 -21.90 -2.93 14.72
CA THR A 150 -21.50 -4.05 13.84
C THR A 150 -21.87 -3.77 12.40
N LEU A 151 -21.39 -4.59 11.45
CA LEU A 151 -21.82 -4.51 10.06
C LEU A 151 -23.32 -4.82 9.87
N PRO A 152 -23.92 -5.81 10.53
CA PRO A 152 -25.38 -6.00 10.50
C PRO A 152 -26.17 -4.76 10.94
N ASP A 153 -25.73 -4.05 11.99
CA ASP A 153 -26.38 -2.80 12.40
C ASP A 153 -26.28 -1.73 11.31
N LEU A 154 -25.11 -1.62 10.66
CA LEU A 154 -24.88 -0.67 9.57
C LEU A 154 -25.78 -0.99 8.36
N ILE A 155 -25.94 -2.27 8.00
CA ILE A 155 -26.80 -2.72 6.91
C ILE A 155 -28.26 -2.41 7.20
N SER A 156 -28.73 -2.60 8.45
CA SER A 156 -30.11 -2.39 8.87
C SER A 156 -30.43 -0.95 9.27
N ALA A 157 -29.46 -0.01 9.13
CA ALA A 157 -29.62 1.37 9.52
C ALA A 157 -30.80 2.05 8.78
N LYS A 158 -31.75 2.61 9.53
CA LYS A 158 -32.94 3.25 8.96
C LYS A 158 -32.66 4.62 8.37
N LYS A 159 -31.73 5.36 8.99
CA LYS A 159 -31.28 6.66 8.46
C LYS A 159 -30.01 6.45 7.63
N THR A 160 -29.83 7.27 6.62
CA THR A 160 -28.59 7.26 5.80
C THR A 160 -27.38 7.49 6.69
N VAL A 161 -26.38 6.63 6.57
CA VAL A 161 -25.07 6.77 7.22
C VAL A 161 -24.07 7.38 6.25
N THR A 162 -23.44 8.47 6.65
CA THR A 162 -22.54 9.25 5.78
C THR A 162 -21.08 8.89 6.06
N PHE A 163 -20.34 8.62 4.98
CA PHE A 163 -18.91 8.34 5.03
C PHE A 163 -18.11 9.38 4.24
N GLY A 164 -16.99 9.85 4.79
CA GLY A 164 -16.10 10.77 4.07
C GLY A 164 -15.11 10.06 3.15
N SER A 165 -14.81 10.67 2.01
CA SER A 165 -13.82 10.15 1.07
C SER A 165 -13.02 11.25 0.39
N THR A 166 -11.78 10.91 0.01
CA THR A 166 -10.89 11.81 -0.73
C THR A 166 -11.27 11.92 -2.20
N SER A 167 -11.81 10.87 -2.80
CA SER A 167 -12.29 10.85 -4.19
C SER A 167 -13.12 9.59 -4.46
N PRO A 168 -13.87 9.53 -5.58
CA PRO A 168 -14.57 8.32 -6.01
C PRO A 168 -13.67 7.08 -6.19
N THR A 169 -12.41 7.28 -6.54
CA THR A 169 -11.43 6.21 -6.83
C THR A 169 -10.63 5.74 -5.61
N ALA A 170 -10.80 6.42 -4.46
CA ALA A 170 -10.05 6.09 -3.25
C ALA A 170 -10.64 4.89 -2.50
N ILE A 171 -9.81 4.18 -1.74
CA ILE A 171 -10.26 3.09 -0.86
C ILE A 171 -11.30 3.56 0.15
N THR A 172 -11.24 4.83 0.59
CA THR A 172 -12.23 5.49 1.47
C THR A 172 -13.61 5.62 0.82
N SER A 173 -13.71 5.46 -0.51
CA SER A 173 -14.95 5.39 -1.28
C SER A 173 -15.31 3.96 -1.65
N GLN A 174 -14.36 3.20 -2.17
CA GLN A 174 -14.59 1.84 -2.67
C GLN A 174 -15.16 0.92 -1.57
N HIS A 175 -14.67 1.03 -0.34
CA HIS A 175 -15.12 0.19 0.77
C HIS A 175 -16.58 0.47 1.18
N PRO A 176 -17.01 1.70 1.50
CA PRO A 176 -18.41 1.94 1.82
C PRO A 176 -19.34 1.71 0.63
N LEU A 177 -18.92 1.98 -0.61
CA LEU A 177 -19.72 1.67 -1.80
C LEU A 177 -19.90 0.17 -1.98
N PHE A 178 -18.86 -0.64 -1.75
CA PHE A 178 -18.99 -2.09 -1.76
C PHE A 178 -20.04 -2.55 -0.73
N LEU A 179 -19.99 -2.05 0.50
CA LEU A 179 -20.98 -2.39 1.52
C LEU A 179 -22.39 -1.96 1.10
N LYS A 180 -22.52 -0.76 0.51
CA LYS A 180 -23.78 -0.26 -0.03
C LYS A 180 -24.37 -1.20 -1.08
N HIS A 181 -23.60 -1.52 -2.10
CA HIS A 181 -24.11 -2.27 -3.26
C HIS A 181 -24.19 -3.78 -3.01
N MET A 182 -23.23 -4.35 -2.23
CA MET A 182 -23.24 -5.78 -1.91
C MET A 182 -24.37 -6.16 -0.93
N PHE A 183 -24.62 -5.31 0.06
CA PHE A 183 -25.56 -5.61 1.16
C PHE A 183 -26.79 -4.69 1.15
N ASN A 184 -26.96 -3.84 0.15
CA ASN A 184 -28.03 -2.84 0.07
C ASN A 184 -28.10 -1.92 1.30
N ALA A 185 -26.93 -1.56 1.87
CA ALA A 185 -26.86 -0.71 3.05
C ALA A 185 -27.17 0.77 2.69
N ASN A 186 -27.91 1.47 3.57
CA ASN A 186 -28.30 2.85 3.37
C ASN A 186 -27.13 3.81 3.64
N LEU A 187 -26.17 3.87 2.71
CA LEU A 187 -24.92 4.63 2.83
C LEU A 187 -24.84 5.74 1.79
N LYS A 188 -24.20 6.86 2.20
CA LYS A 188 -23.83 7.98 1.32
C LYS A 188 -22.35 8.33 1.52
N VAL A 189 -21.63 8.54 0.41
CA VAL A 189 -20.23 8.98 0.44
C VAL A 189 -20.14 10.46 0.13
N VAL A 190 -19.43 11.20 0.98
CA VAL A 190 -19.14 12.65 0.82
C VAL A 190 -17.69 12.80 0.38
N TYR A 191 -17.48 13.43 -0.76
CA TYR A 191 -16.18 13.57 -1.42
C TYR A 191 -15.52 14.91 -1.18
N GLY A 192 -14.22 15.01 -1.49
CA GLY A 192 -13.48 16.25 -1.57
C GLY A 192 -12.47 16.49 -0.45
N TYR A 193 -12.31 15.55 0.46
CA TYR A 193 -11.28 15.64 1.51
C TYR A 193 -9.87 15.42 0.92
N LYS A 194 -8.86 16.19 1.40
CA LYS A 194 -7.49 16.12 0.89
C LYS A 194 -6.72 14.87 1.36
N GLY A 195 -7.14 14.28 2.48
CA GLY A 195 -6.53 13.11 3.08
C GLY A 195 -7.38 12.50 4.19
N THR A 196 -6.95 11.35 4.73
CA THR A 196 -7.67 10.64 5.80
C THR A 196 -7.76 11.46 7.08
N LYS A 197 -6.79 12.34 7.35
CA LYS A 197 -6.85 13.27 8.49
C LYS A 197 -8.06 14.21 8.40
N ASP A 198 -8.32 14.77 7.21
CA ASP A 198 -9.46 15.69 7.03
C ASP A 198 -10.79 14.95 7.17
N VAL A 199 -10.88 13.71 6.64
CA VAL A 199 -12.05 12.83 6.85
C VAL A 199 -12.28 12.58 8.33
N SER A 200 -11.24 12.26 9.09
CA SER A 200 -11.36 11.99 10.52
C SER A 200 -11.76 13.23 11.31
N LEU A 201 -11.22 14.38 10.98
CA LEU A 201 -11.63 15.65 11.62
C LEU A 201 -13.11 15.97 11.35
N ALA A 202 -13.58 15.75 10.12
CA ALA A 202 -15.00 15.92 9.78
C ALA A 202 -15.90 14.93 10.58
N MET A 203 -15.46 13.69 10.73
CA MET A 203 -16.13 12.67 11.54
C MET A 203 -16.22 13.11 13.03
N MET A 204 -15.11 13.56 13.60
CA MET A 204 -15.06 14.02 15.00
C MET A 204 -15.93 15.26 15.24
N ARG A 205 -16.11 16.12 14.23
CA ARG A 205 -17.01 17.29 14.29
C ARG A 205 -18.48 16.95 14.01
N GLY A 206 -18.78 15.67 13.67
CA GLY A 206 -20.14 15.24 13.35
C GLY A 206 -20.65 15.71 11.98
N GLU A 207 -19.76 16.12 11.06
CA GLU A 207 -20.12 16.49 9.69
C GLU A 207 -20.42 15.23 8.84
N ILE A 208 -19.87 14.10 9.23
CA ILE A 208 -20.09 12.75 8.69
C ILE A 208 -20.13 11.74 9.83
N ASP A 209 -20.79 10.60 9.59
CA ASP A 209 -21.00 9.58 10.62
C ASP A 209 -19.83 8.62 10.78
N GLY A 210 -19.05 8.40 9.73
CA GLY A 210 -18.00 7.40 9.75
C GLY A 210 -16.92 7.59 8.68
N SER A 211 -15.92 6.71 8.76
CA SER A 211 -14.82 6.61 7.79
C SER A 211 -14.52 5.16 7.47
N CYS A 212 -14.27 4.84 6.21
CA CYS A 212 -13.77 3.55 5.74
C CYS A 212 -12.38 3.67 5.14
N GLY A 213 -11.75 2.52 4.84
CA GLY A 213 -10.38 2.49 4.34
C GLY A 213 -9.35 2.86 5.40
N MET A 214 -9.72 2.70 6.67
CA MET A 214 -8.83 2.95 7.81
C MET A 214 -7.98 1.71 8.06
N PHE A 215 -6.69 1.81 7.82
CA PHE A 215 -5.73 0.74 8.07
C PHE A 215 -5.50 0.52 9.56
N GLU A 216 -5.28 -0.74 9.99
CA GLU A 216 -4.98 -1.09 11.38
C GLU A 216 -3.86 -0.24 11.96
N SER A 217 -2.75 -0.12 11.23
CA SER A 217 -1.60 0.69 11.63
C SER A 217 -1.96 2.15 11.92
N SER A 218 -2.82 2.75 11.10
CA SER A 218 -3.30 4.13 11.31
C SER A 218 -4.29 4.21 12.49
N VAL A 219 -5.13 3.20 12.67
CA VAL A 219 -6.08 3.15 13.79
C VAL A 219 -5.34 3.06 15.12
N ARG A 220 -4.32 2.22 15.21
CA ARG A 220 -3.48 2.11 16.41
C ARG A 220 -2.72 3.40 16.74
N SER A 221 -2.11 4.01 15.74
CA SER A 221 -1.26 5.19 15.95
C SER A 221 -2.05 6.48 16.23
N ALA A 222 -3.22 6.67 15.59
CA ALA A 222 -3.92 7.95 15.61
C ALA A 222 -5.25 7.94 16.38
N TYR A 223 -5.91 6.78 16.55
CA TYR A 223 -7.30 6.73 17.06
C TYR A 223 -7.49 5.83 18.27
N GLU A 224 -6.44 5.24 18.82
CA GLU A 224 -6.52 4.34 19.98
C GLU A 224 -7.29 4.95 21.16
N GLN A 225 -7.03 6.23 21.48
CA GLN A 225 -7.69 6.91 22.58
C GLN A 225 -9.21 7.06 22.35
N HIS A 226 -9.61 7.38 21.12
CA HIS A 226 -11.02 7.52 20.76
C HIS A 226 -11.77 6.18 20.83
N ILE A 227 -11.10 5.07 20.47
CA ILE A 227 -11.66 3.73 20.61
C ILE A 227 -11.81 3.37 22.08
N LYS A 228 -10.77 3.58 22.92
CA LYS A 228 -10.80 3.33 24.36
C LYS A 228 -11.86 4.17 25.10
N ALA A 229 -12.07 5.40 24.64
CA ALA A 229 -13.10 6.30 25.17
C ALA A 229 -14.52 5.97 24.67
N GLY A 230 -14.68 4.97 23.78
CA GLY A 230 -15.98 4.62 23.16
C GLY A 230 -16.51 5.70 22.21
N GLU A 231 -15.68 6.63 21.78
CA GLU A 231 -16.04 7.68 20.83
C GLU A 231 -16.05 7.22 19.39
N MET A 232 -15.19 6.23 19.06
CA MET A 232 -15.11 5.60 17.77
C MET A 232 -15.25 4.08 17.91
N LYS A 233 -16.08 3.48 17.08
CA LYS A 233 -16.29 2.02 17.03
C LYS A 233 -15.91 1.51 15.65
N ILE A 234 -15.01 0.52 15.60
CA ILE A 234 -14.75 -0.25 14.38
C ILE A 234 -15.92 -1.24 14.22
N VAL A 235 -16.63 -1.16 13.10
CA VAL A 235 -17.84 -1.96 12.85
C VAL A 235 -17.61 -3.09 11.86
N VAL A 236 -16.62 -2.97 10.98
CA VAL A 236 -16.26 -3.98 9.98
C VAL A 236 -14.76 -3.95 9.68
N GLN A 237 -14.19 -5.11 9.42
CA GLN A 237 -12.81 -5.30 8.95
C GLN A 237 -12.80 -6.14 7.67
N PHE A 238 -11.84 -5.85 6.77
CA PHE A 238 -11.81 -6.38 5.41
C PHE A 238 -10.72 -7.43 5.18
N GLY A 239 -10.10 -7.95 6.24
CA GLY A 239 -9.14 -9.06 6.11
C GLY A 239 -9.83 -10.34 5.64
N ARG A 240 -9.26 -11.01 4.63
CA ARG A 240 -9.79 -12.27 4.09
C ARG A 240 -9.60 -13.42 5.09
N ASP A 241 -8.34 -13.72 5.35
CA ASP A 241 -7.93 -14.89 6.14
C ASP A 241 -7.39 -14.51 7.53
N ARG A 242 -7.32 -13.21 7.82
CA ARG A 242 -6.83 -12.66 9.07
C ARG A 242 -7.85 -11.74 9.72
N LYS A 243 -8.19 -12.04 10.96
CA LYS A 243 -8.93 -11.13 11.84
C LYS A 243 -7.92 -10.33 12.66
N VAL A 244 -8.17 -9.03 12.79
CA VAL A 244 -7.37 -8.14 13.65
C VAL A 244 -7.94 -8.16 15.07
N PRO A 245 -7.25 -8.73 16.06
CA PRO A 245 -7.77 -8.78 17.44
C PRO A 245 -8.01 -7.40 18.05
N TYR A 246 -7.19 -6.42 17.64
CA TYR A 246 -7.33 -5.03 18.09
C TYR A 246 -8.67 -4.38 17.72
N PHE A 247 -9.35 -4.85 16.67
CA PHE A 247 -10.65 -4.38 16.25
C PHE A 247 -11.81 -5.01 17.04
N GLY A 248 -11.51 -5.87 18.02
CA GLY A 248 -12.48 -6.48 18.94
C GLY A 248 -13.54 -7.30 18.21
N ASP A 249 -14.80 -6.92 18.43
CA ASP A 249 -16.00 -7.58 17.88
C ASP A 249 -16.40 -7.06 16.48
N ALA A 250 -15.56 -6.25 15.82
CA ALA A 250 -15.81 -5.80 14.46
C ALA A 250 -16.08 -6.98 13.52
N THR A 251 -17.18 -6.87 12.75
CA THR A 251 -17.58 -7.93 11.82
C THR A 251 -16.51 -8.15 10.76
N GLN A 252 -16.11 -9.39 10.53
CA GLN A 252 -15.28 -9.74 9.39
C GLN A 252 -16.15 -9.80 8.13
N MET A 253 -15.93 -8.88 7.19
CA MET A 253 -16.79 -8.71 6.02
C MET A 253 -16.91 -10.01 5.20
N TYR A 254 -15.80 -10.75 5.03
CA TYR A 254 -15.81 -12.01 4.29
C TYR A 254 -16.73 -13.09 4.89
N ALA A 255 -16.99 -13.07 6.20
CA ALA A 255 -17.94 -13.97 6.82
C ALA A 255 -19.40 -13.68 6.44
N MET A 256 -19.69 -12.51 5.88
CA MET A 256 -21.01 -12.13 5.39
C MET A 256 -21.24 -12.51 3.91
N LEU A 257 -20.20 -12.93 3.20
CA LEU A 257 -20.29 -13.32 1.78
C LEU A 257 -20.73 -14.77 1.65
N GLN A 258 -21.77 -15.01 0.86
CA GLN A 258 -22.46 -16.31 0.77
C GLN A 258 -21.95 -17.17 -0.39
N THR A 259 -21.47 -16.54 -1.48
CA THR A 259 -21.06 -17.25 -2.70
C THR A 259 -19.58 -17.07 -3.01
N ASP A 260 -19.00 -18.02 -3.72
CA ASP A 260 -17.62 -17.92 -4.19
C ASP A 260 -17.42 -16.77 -5.18
N GLU A 261 -18.45 -16.40 -5.92
CA GLU A 261 -18.41 -15.23 -6.81
C GLU A 261 -18.28 -13.94 -6.00
N GLN A 262 -19.09 -13.77 -4.95
CA GLN A 262 -18.98 -12.63 -4.03
C GLN A 262 -17.57 -12.55 -3.41
N LYS A 263 -17.00 -13.68 -2.97
CA LYS A 263 -15.64 -13.74 -2.41
C LYS A 263 -14.58 -13.33 -3.43
N ARG A 264 -14.68 -13.81 -4.68
CA ARG A 264 -13.73 -13.42 -5.75
C ARG A 264 -13.82 -11.95 -6.11
N VAL A 265 -15.01 -11.37 -6.12
CA VAL A 265 -15.19 -9.92 -6.32
C VAL A 265 -14.61 -9.14 -5.14
N ALA A 266 -14.84 -9.59 -3.91
CA ALA A 266 -14.25 -9.01 -2.71
C ALA A 266 -12.71 -9.09 -2.74
N ASP A 267 -12.14 -10.21 -3.17
CA ASP A 267 -10.69 -10.36 -3.36
C ASP A 267 -10.12 -9.34 -4.34
N LEU A 268 -10.78 -9.11 -5.47
CA LEU A 268 -10.36 -8.09 -6.43
C LEU A 268 -10.30 -6.70 -5.79
N ILE A 269 -11.27 -6.37 -4.93
CA ILE A 269 -11.40 -5.03 -4.35
C ILE A 269 -10.53 -4.86 -3.09
N PHE A 270 -10.43 -5.86 -2.22
CA PHE A 270 -9.82 -5.69 -0.90
C PHE A 270 -8.41 -6.23 -0.79
N ARG A 271 -8.01 -7.24 -1.58
CA ARG A 271 -6.67 -7.82 -1.51
C ARG A 271 -5.56 -6.79 -1.83
N GLN A 272 -5.86 -5.77 -2.62
CA GLN A 272 -4.92 -4.68 -2.87
C GLN A 272 -4.50 -3.94 -1.58
N THR A 273 -5.30 -3.98 -0.50
CA THR A 273 -4.96 -3.36 0.78
C THR A 273 -3.82 -4.07 1.52
N GLU A 274 -3.49 -5.30 1.12
CA GLU A 274 -2.29 -5.99 1.58
C GLU A 274 -1.01 -5.25 1.13
N LEU A 275 -1.09 -4.41 0.11
CA LEU A 275 -0.05 -3.45 -0.29
C LEU A 275 -0.45 -2.06 0.20
N ALA A 276 -0.47 -1.87 1.52
CA ALA A 276 -1.09 -0.71 2.12
C ALA A 276 -0.41 0.62 1.78
N ARG A 277 0.89 0.61 1.53
CA ARG A 277 1.70 1.80 1.18
C ARG A 277 2.77 1.40 0.16
N PRO A 278 2.34 1.05 -1.08
CA PRO A 278 3.28 0.62 -2.10
C PRO A 278 4.19 1.78 -2.51
N LEU A 279 5.48 1.47 -2.63
CA LEU A 279 6.53 2.36 -3.11
C LEU A 279 6.94 1.92 -4.52
N ALA A 280 6.86 2.83 -5.46
CA ALA A 280 7.17 2.58 -6.87
C ALA A 280 8.18 3.59 -7.42
N ALA A 281 9.03 3.14 -8.33
CA ALA A 281 9.82 3.97 -9.23
C ALA A 281 9.17 4.01 -10.63
N PRO A 282 9.53 5.01 -11.47
CA PRO A 282 9.05 5.11 -12.85
C PRO A 282 9.36 3.87 -13.68
N PRO A 283 8.53 3.53 -14.68
CA PRO A 283 8.86 2.49 -15.66
C PRO A 283 10.18 2.77 -16.36
N GLY A 284 11.08 1.78 -16.40
CA GLY A 284 12.38 1.88 -17.05
C GLY A 284 13.47 2.49 -16.18
N THR A 285 13.26 2.62 -14.87
CA THR A 285 14.37 2.88 -13.93
C THR A 285 15.39 1.75 -14.03
N PRO A 286 16.72 2.05 -14.07
CA PRO A 286 17.77 1.04 -14.20
C PRO A 286 17.67 -0.09 -13.17
N LYS A 287 17.79 -1.32 -13.62
CA LYS A 287 17.54 -2.53 -12.80
C LYS A 287 18.45 -2.63 -11.58
N GLU A 288 19.70 -2.21 -11.70
CA GLU A 288 20.66 -2.17 -10.59
C GLU A 288 20.25 -1.19 -9.49
N ARG A 289 19.65 -0.06 -9.85
CA ARG A 289 19.11 0.92 -8.89
C ARG A 289 17.82 0.41 -8.26
N VAL A 290 16.95 -0.23 -9.03
CA VAL A 290 15.74 -0.90 -8.51
C VAL A 290 16.12 -1.97 -7.49
N ALA A 291 17.12 -2.81 -7.78
CA ALA A 291 17.60 -3.84 -6.87
C ALA A 291 18.16 -3.23 -5.57
N ALA A 292 18.96 -2.16 -5.67
CA ALA A 292 19.50 -1.45 -4.51
C ALA A 292 18.38 -0.83 -3.64
N LEU A 293 17.38 -0.19 -4.25
CA LEU A 293 16.23 0.38 -3.54
C LEU A 293 15.36 -0.70 -2.86
N ARG A 294 15.15 -1.86 -3.52
CA ARG A 294 14.45 -3.02 -2.95
C ARG A 294 15.17 -3.60 -1.74
N LYS A 295 16.49 -3.70 -1.82
CA LYS A 295 17.29 -4.11 -0.67
C LYS A 295 17.20 -3.08 0.46
N ALA A 296 17.35 -1.81 0.14
CA ALA A 296 17.33 -0.72 1.11
C ALA A 296 16.00 -0.62 1.90
N ILE A 297 14.84 -0.90 1.27
CA ILE A 297 13.56 -0.90 1.99
C ILE A 297 13.53 -1.97 3.10
N LEU A 298 14.04 -3.18 2.81
CA LEU A 298 14.07 -4.28 3.76
C LEU A 298 15.11 -4.05 4.88
N ASP A 299 16.24 -3.44 4.54
CA ASP A 299 17.28 -3.10 5.52
C ASP A 299 16.81 -1.96 6.44
N THR A 300 16.12 -0.96 5.90
CA THR A 300 15.58 0.17 6.67
C THR A 300 14.62 -0.30 7.76
N ILE A 301 13.71 -1.20 7.43
CA ILE A 301 12.68 -1.66 8.39
C ILE A 301 13.30 -2.52 9.53
N LYS A 302 14.46 -3.11 9.30
CA LYS A 302 15.22 -3.88 10.30
C LYS A 302 16.19 -3.02 11.11
N ASP A 303 16.38 -1.76 10.75
CA ASP A 303 17.30 -0.85 11.42
C ASP A 303 16.82 -0.56 12.86
N PRO A 304 17.66 -0.78 13.89
CA PRO A 304 17.26 -0.54 15.28
C PRO A 304 16.76 0.87 15.56
N ALA A 305 17.32 1.90 14.90
CA ALA A 305 16.87 3.29 15.09
C ALA A 305 15.49 3.51 14.44
N MET A 306 15.24 2.90 13.28
CA MET A 306 13.92 2.90 12.63
C MET A 306 12.88 2.21 13.51
N VAL A 307 13.20 1.03 14.05
CA VAL A 307 12.33 0.26 14.94
C VAL A 307 11.99 1.07 16.20
N ALA A 308 12.97 1.67 16.87
CA ALA A 308 12.73 2.48 18.05
C ALA A 308 11.82 3.69 17.77
N ASP A 309 12.03 4.38 16.64
CA ASP A 309 11.18 5.50 16.24
C ASP A 309 9.76 5.05 15.89
N ALA A 310 9.61 3.89 15.25
CA ALA A 310 8.32 3.29 14.90
C ALA A 310 7.53 2.91 16.17
N GLU A 311 8.16 2.27 17.13
CA GLU A 311 7.56 1.94 18.43
C GLU A 311 7.11 3.19 19.18
N ARG A 312 7.96 4.22 19.26
CA ARG A 312 7.62 5.50 19.89
C ARG A 312 6.39 6.17 19.28
N LEU A 313 6.22 6.05 17.95
CA LEU A 313 5.10 6.62 17.21
C LEU A 313 3.93 5.64 17.07
N LYS A 314 4.04 4.42 17.58
CA LYS A 314 3.05 3.33 17.45
C LYS A 314 2.73 3.01 15.98
N ILE A 315 3.75 3.04 15.13
CA ILE A 315 3.64 2.72 13.70
C ILE A 315 4.33 1.37 13.48
N ASP A 316 3.58 0.41 12.99
CA ASP A 316 4.11 -0.89 12.61
C ASP A 316 4.54 -0.89 11.14
N TYR A 317 5.54 -1.70 10.84
CA TYR A 317 5.99 -2.00 9.48
C TYR A 317 6.02 -3.51 9.27
N ASP A 318 5.29 -3.97 8.26
CA ASP A 318 5.27 -5.36 7.78
C ASP A 318 5.50 -5.30 6.26
N PRO A 319 6.77 -5.22 5.82
CA PRO A 319 7.09 -4.91 4.43
C PRO A 319 6.72 -6.04 3.48
N VAL A 320 6.26 -5.67 2.30
CA VAL A 320 6.09 -6.59 1.17
C VAL A 320 7.23 -6.33 0.17
N PRO A 321 8.01 -7.36 -0.20
CA PRO A 321 9.06 -7.23 -1.21
C PRO A 321 8.54 -6.73 -2.56
N GLY A 322 9.41 -6.04 -3.32
CA GLY A 322 9.02 -5.43 -4.60
C GLY A 322 8.56 -6.43 -5.65
N GLU A 323 9.17 -7.61 -5.68
CA GLU A 323 8.79 -8.70 -6.58
C GLU A 323 7.40 -9.26 -6.24
N GLU A 324 7.09 -9.42 -4.95
CA GLU A 324 5.78 -9.86 -4.49
C GLU A 324 4.70 -8.80 -4.81
N ALA A 325 5.00 -7.53 -4.57
CA ALA A 325 4.12 -6.43 -4.93
C ALA A 325 3.83 -6.38 -6.43
N ALA A 326 4.87 -6.52 -7.27
CA ALA A 326 4.73 -6.58 -8.73
C ALA A 326 3.88 -7.77 -9.18
N ALA A 327 4.11 -8.96 -8.59
CA ALA A 327 3.35 -10.16 -8.88
C ALA A 327 1.87 -10.00 -8.51
N MET A 328 1.57 -9.41 -7.35
CA MET A 328 0.20 -9.17 -6.92
C MET A 328 -0.53 -8.20 -7.85
N PHE A 329 0.11 -7.08 -8.24
CA PHE A 329 -0.51 -6.15 -9.20
C PHE A 329 -0.71 -6.79 -10.58
N ALA A 330 0.22 -7.63 -11.05
CA ALA A 330 0.04 -8.36 -12.31
C ALA A 330 -1.10 -9.39 -12.23
N ASP A 331 -1.32 -10.00 -11.06
CA ASP A 331 -2.36 -10.99 -10.84
C ASP A 331 -3.78 -10.41 -10.93
N PHE A 332 -3.99 -9.17 -10.46
CA PHE A 332 -5.29 -8.49 -10.64
C PHE A 332 -5.72 -8.41 -12.10
N TYR A 333 -4.77 -8.27 -13.03
CA TYR A 333 -5.04 -8.18 -14.47
C TYR A 333 -5.35 -9.53 -15.14
N LYS A 334 -5.27 -10.64 -14.40
CA LYS A 334 -5.74 -11.97 -14.83
C LYS A 334 -7.19 -12.22 -14.43
N THR A 335 -7.83 -11.30 -13.68
CA THR A 335 -9.22 -11.43 -13.24
C THR A 335 -10.15 -11.49 -14.44
N PRO A 336 -11.10 -12.46 -14.51
CA PRO A 336 -12.06 -12.55 -15.59
C PRO A 336 -12.87 -11.26 -15.78
N PRO A 337 -13.15 -10.83 -17.02
CA PRO A 337 -13.85 -9.57 -17.30
C PRO A 337 -15.20 -9.42 -16.59
N ALA A 338 -15.94 -10.50 -16.41
CA ALA A 338 -17.22 -10.48 -15.69
C ALA A 338 -17.06 -10.08 -14.22
N LEU A 339 -16.02 -10.60 -13.54
CA LEU A 339 -15.71 -10.24 -12.15
C LEU A 339 -15.18 -8.81 -12.03
N VAL A 340 -14.41 -8.36 -13.03
CA VAL A 340 -13.94 -6.97 -13.11
C VAL A 340 -15.13 -6.01 -13.21
N GLU A 341 -16.10 -6.32 -14.08
CA GLU A 341 -17.31 -5.50 -14.23
C GLU A 341 -18.16 -5.48 -12.95
N GLN A 342 -18.28 -6.59 -12.26
CA GLN A 342 -18.96 -6.62 -10.95
C GLN A 342 -18.21 -5.81 -9.91
N GLY A 343 -16.87 -5.95 -9.81
CA GLY A 343 -16.04 -5.16 -8.93
C GLY A 343 -16.20 -3.66 -9.20
N ARG A 344 -16.23 -3.29 -10.47
CA ARG A 344 -16.48 -1.92 -10.91
C ARG A 344 -17.84 -1.41 -10.42
N LYS A 345 -18.92 -2.19 -10.62
CA LYS A 345 -20.28 -1.83 -10.18
C LYS A 345 -20.39 -1.63 -8.68
N TYR A 346 -19.73 -2.48 -7.90
CA TYR A 346 -19.77 -2.39 -6.44
C TYR A 346 -18.95 -1.23 -5.87
N THR A 347 -18.01 -0.67 -6.61
CA THR A 347 -17.11 0.38 -6.12
C THR A 347 -17.34 1.75 -6.75
N GLN A 348 -18.20 1.85 -7.75
CA GLN A 348 -18.52 3.14 -8.38
C GLN A 348 -19.66 3.86 -7.66
N PRO A 349 -19.60 5.21 -7.59
CA PRO A 349 -20.74 6.02 -7.14
C PRO A 349 -21.99 5.71 -7.96
N ASP A 350 -23.17 5.90 -7.34
CA ASP A 350 -24.43 5.85 -8.07
C ASP A 350 -24.41 6.82 -9.25
N PRO A 351 -25.03 6.48 -10.37
CA PRO A 351 -25.26 7.42 -11.45
C PRO A 351 -25.99 8.67 -10.91
N LYS A 352 -25.57 9.85 -11.37
CA LYS A 352 -26.23 11.09 -11.05
C LYS A 352 -27.61 11.18 -11.71
#